data_51b8bc9136ca44bbf4e0ecaab43e4a26
#
_entry.id   51b8bc9136ca44bbf4e0ecaab43e4a26
#
_cell.length_a   1.000
_cell.length_b   1.000
_cell.length_c   1.000
_cell.angle_alpha   90.00
_cell.angle_beta   90.00
_cell.angle_gamma   90.00
#
_symmetry.space_group_name_H-M   'P 1'
#
loop_
_entity.id
_entity.type
_entity.pdbx_description
1 polymer ?
#
loop_
_entity_poly.entity_id
_entity_poly.type
_entity_poly.pdbx_seq_one_letter_code
_entity_poly.pdbx_strand_id
1 'polypeptide(L)'
;MAPIAGGYLRHLKSQDVQPGDSFLTRRGEPAPAVASVRTVRDDFGTPALVIATLEGGREVKIAHGSVIRVRTDRPEERRAVPDTTFSPVDAGSPEERIVAVGKRHLEDTELTATAARLSHGLNLRSGSQLEDVFGMAERLYLLHEDTEGTLATLGLLTNLPWDGAVGRWKSIQAGLALASQILRDEGEHIVAANLGKRLHEADEVPSEPGRAARVLEVRQRQLNEPQLYDREISRALQARDAEAEYRWRRARFAQLLYLRGRGGSETLTDADLDSRIARELGTLRGLARDLDAKTAARS
;
A
#
# COMPACT_ATOMS: atom_id res chain seq x y z
N MET A 1 -8.09 -21.37 14.50
CA MET A 1 -7.25 -20.93 15.64
C MET A 1 -7.98 -21.21 16.93
N ALA A 2 -7.38 -21.96 17.88
CA ALA A 2 -8.01 -22.25 19.16
C ALA A 2 -7.99 -21.00 20.06
N PRO A 3 -9.04 -20.72 20.87
CA PRO A 3 -9.06 -19.61 21.79
C PRO A 3 -8.01 -19.86 22.87
N ILE A 4 -7.03 -19.00 22.96
CA ILE A 4 -6.15 -18.90 24.14
C ILE A 4 -6.98 -18.20 25.21
N ALA A 5 -6.97 -18.69 26.47
CA ALA A 5 -7.75 -18.12 27.57
C ALA A 5 -7.56 -16.59 27.61
N GLY A 6 -8.63 -15.85 27.25
CA GLY A 6 -8.69 -14.38 27.29
C GLY A 6 -8.67 -13.63 25.96
N GLY A 7 -9.23 -14.14 24.85
CA GLY A 7 -9.48 -13.38 23.61
C GLY A 7 -8.52 -13.68 22.46
N TYR A 8 -8.84 -13.14 21.26
CA TYR A 8 -8.08 -13.33 20.02
C TYR A 8 -7.09 -12.19 19.80
N LEU A 9 -5.87 -12.54 19.37
CA LEU A 9 -4.86 -11.56 18.94
C LEU A 9 -5.11 -11.18 17.47
N ARG A 10 -5.21 -9.88 17.16
CA ARG A 10 -5.50 -9.39 15.81
C ARG A 10 -4.69 -8.18 15.41
N HIS A 11 -4.54 -8.03 14.10
CA HIS A 11 -4.11 -6.80 13.48
C HIS A 11 -5.35 -6.12 12.89
N LEU A 12 -5.73 -4.96 13.44
CA LEU A 12 -6.86 -4.16 12.96
C LEU A 12 -6.35 -2.83 12.40
N LYS A 13 -7.07 -2.28 11.42
CA LYS A 13 -6.90 -0.87 11.09
C LYS A 13 -7.47 -0.04 12.22
N SER A 14 -6.89 1.13 12.47
CA SER A 14 -7.29 2.00 13.61
C SER A 14 -8.77 2.35 13.64
N GLN A 15 -9.41 2.50 12.46
CA GLN A 15 -10.84 2.77 12.34
C GLN A 15 -11.74 1.60 12.71
N ASP A 16 -11.21 0.38 12.74
CA ASP A 16 -11.96 -0.85 13.02
C ASP A 16 -11.91 -1.22 14.53
N VAL A 17 -11.19 -0.42 15.32
CA VAL A 17 -11.14 -0.55 16.79
C VAL A 17 -12.50 -0.22 17.38
N GLN A 18 -12.92 -1.04 18.33
CA GLN A 18 -14.21 -0.89 19.02
C GLN A 18 -14.04 -0.95 20.54
N PRO A 19 -15.02 -0.45 21.29
CA PRO A 19 -15.07 -0.68 22.73
C PRO A 19 -14.94 -2.17 23.08
N GLY A 20 -14.16 -2.48 24.10
CA GLY A 20 -13.82 -3.84 24.50
C GLY A 20 -12.50 -4.38 23.93
N ASP A 21 -11.95 -3.78 22.86
CA ASP A 21 -10.63 -4.15 22.36
C ASP A 21 -9.53 -3.67 23.33
N SER A 22 -8.44 -4.41 23.44
CA SER A 22 -7.27 -4.02 24.24
C SER A 22 -6.04 -3.89 23.36
N PHE A 23 -5.38 -2.75 23.36
CA PHE A 23 -4.12 -2.57 22.65
C PHE A 23 -3.02 -3.41 23.29
N LEU A 24 -2.08 -3.90 22.48
CA LEU A 24 -0.89 -4.55 22.99
C LEU A 24 0.24 -3.55 23.19
N THR A 25 0.85 -3.60 24.36
CA THR A 25 2.09 -2.88 24.67
C THR A 25 3.25 -3.42 23.83
N ARG A 26 4.40 -2.72 23.82
CA ARG A 26 5.61 -3.23 23.17
C ARG A 26 6.08 -4.58 23.74
N ARG A 27 5.71 -4.91 24.98
CA ARG A 27 6.01 -6.19 25.64
C ARG A 27 4.99 -7.29 25.30
N GLY A 28 3.95 -6.98 24.52
CA GLY A 28 2.88 -7.93 24.18
C GLY A 28 1.80 -8.08 25.26
N GLU A 29 1.85 -7.27 26.33
CA GLU A 29 0.83 -7.28 27.38
C GLU A 29 -0.39 -6.44 26.94
N PRO A 30 -1.61 -6.85 27.25
CA PRO A 30 -2.80 -6.07 26.97
C PRO A 30 -2.85 -4.80 27.84
N ALA A 31 -3.12 -3.66 27.22
CA ALA A 31 -3.50 -2.44 27.91
C ALA A 31 -4.94 -2.56 28.43
N PRO A 32 -5.41 -1.63 29.30
CA PRO A 32 -6.83 -1.54 29.65
C PRO A 32 -7.71 -1.50 28.40
N ALA A 33 -8.92 -2.06 28.50
CA ALA A 33 -9.84 -2.12 27.38
C ALA A 33 -10.22 -0.72 26.87
N VAL A 34 -10.54 -0.63 25.59
CA VAL A 34 -11.06 0.58 24.97
C VAL A 34 -12.50 0.79 25.46
N ALA A 35 -12.76 1.93 26.10
CA ALA A 35 -14.08 2.33 26.55
C ALA A 35 -14.90 3.04 25.46
N SER A 36 -14.24 3.88 24.66
CA SER A 36 -14.88 4.58 23.53
C SER A 36 -13.87 4.92 22.42
N VAL A 37 -14.40 5.11 21.21
CA VAL A 37 -13.62 5.48 20.03
C VAL A 37 -14.28 6.66 19.34
N ARG A 38 -13.50 7.65 18.92
CA ARG A 38 -13.96 8.75 18.07
C ARG A 38 -12.97 9.02 16.95
N THR A 39 -13.49 9.35 15.78
CA THR A 39 -12.68 9.76 14.63
C THR A 39 -12.59 11.28 14.61
N VAL A 40 -11.38 11.80 14.50
CA VAL A 40 -11.11 13.23 14.27
C VAL A 40 -10.80 13.43 12.81
N ARG A 41 -11.45 14.42 12.22
CA ARG A 41 -11.24 14.85 10.83
C ARG A 41 -10.28 16.03 10.81
N ASP A 42 -9.54 16.15 9.71
CA ASP A 42 -8.72 17.33 9.44
C ASP A 42 -9.58 18.52 8.99
N ASP A 43 -8.93 19.65 8.72
CA ASP A 43 -9.59 20.90 8.29
C ASP A 43 -10.30 20.77 6.92
N PHE A 44 -10.05 19.67 6.19
CA PHE A 44 -10.69 19.34 4.91
C PHE A 44 -11.80 18.28 5.04
N GLY A 45 -12.14 17.88 6.27
CA GLY A 45 -13.16 16.87 6.56
C GLY A 45 -12.72 15.43 6.38
N THR A 46 -11.43 15.17 6.10
CA THR A 46 -10.88 13.82 5.94
C THR A 46 -10.55 13.20 7.30
N PRO A 47 -10.89 11.91 7.54
CA PRO A 47 -10.49 11.23 8.77
C PRO A 47 -8.96 11.21 8.92
N ALA A 48 -8.44 11.88 9.95
CA ALA A 48 -7.01 12.03 10.21
C ALA A 48 -6.51 11.16 11.38
N LEU A 49 -7.30 11.12 12.47
CA LEU A 49 -6.94 10.40 13.68
C LEU A 49 -8.12 9.59 14.20
N VAL A 50 -7.81 8.47 14.82
CA VAL A 50 -8.71 7.74 15.70
C VAL A 50 -8.24 7.96 17.14
N ILE A 51 -9.11 8.43 17.99
CA ILE A 51 -8.84 8.61 19.42
C ILE A 51 -9.62 7.54 20.18
N ALA A 52 -8.89 6.63 20.80
CA ALA A 52 -9.44 5.60 21.66
C ALA A 52 -9.25 6.00 23.13
N THR A 53 -10.34 6.09 23.87
CA THR A 53 -10.31 6.31 25.32
C THR A 53 -10.32 4.95 26.00
N LEU A 54 -9.32 4.66 26.82
CA LEU A 54 -9.20 3.42 27.56
C LEU A 54 -10.01 3.48 28.86
N GLU A 55 -10.34 2.31 29.41
CA GLU A 55 -10.82 2.22 30.78
C GLU A 55 -9.79 2.85 31.73
N GLY A 56 -10.23 3.80 32.55
CA GLY A 56 -9.35 4.65 33.35
C GLY A 56 -9.09 6.04 32.74
N GLY A 57 -9.72 6.38 31.58
CA GLY A 57 -9.76 7.74 31.02
C GLY A 57 -8.55 8.16 30.20
N ARG A 58 -7.55 7.29 30.02
CA ARG A 58 -6.38 7.58 29.19
C ARG A 58 -6.76 7.56 27.70
N GLU A 59 -6.38 8.60 26.95
CA GLU A 59 -6.55 8.64 25.51
C GLU A 59 -5.31 8.14 24.75
N VAL A 60 -5.54 7.34 23.71
CA VAL A 60 -4.55 6.89 22.74
C VAL A 60 -4.92 7.47 21.39
N LYS A 61 -4.02 8.27 20.80
CA LYS A 61 -4.19 8.87 19.47
C LYS A 61 -3.47 8.03 18.44
N ILE A 62 -4.18 7.60 17.41
CA ILE A 62 -3.68 6.70 16.36
C ILE A 62 -3.99 7.34 15.04
N ALA A 63 -3.00 7.40 14.11
CA ALA A 63 -3.27 7.88 12.77
C ALA A 63 -4.30 6.99 12.08
N HIS A 64 -5.28 7.60 11.42
CA HIS A 64 -6.33 6.87 10.69
C HIS A 64 -5.69 5.94 9.63
N GLY A 65 -6.19 4.72 9.52
CA GLY A 65 -5.64 3.71 8.60
C GLY A 65 -4.42 2.94 9.11
N SER A 66 -3.82 3.32 10.26
CA SER A 66 -2.69 2.57 10.84
C SER A 66 -3.11 1.18 11.28
N VAL A 67 -2.25 0.20 11.00
CA VAL A 67 -2.44 -1.18 11.49
C VAL A 67 -1.88 -1.29 12.91
N ILE A 68 -2.71 -1.78 13.83
CA ILE A 68 -2.40 -1.93 15.23
C ILE A 68 -2.68 -3.35 15.71
N ARG A 69 -1.94 -3.79 16.72
CA ARG A 69 -2.19 -5.08 17.38
C ARG A 69 -3.14 -4.90 18.54
N VAL A 70 -4.22 -5.65 18.52
CA VAL A 70 -5.22 -5.65 19.59
C VAL A 70 -5.52 -7.07 20.05
N ARG A 71 -5.94 -7.18 21.29
CA ARG A 71 -6.63 -8.34 21.83
C ARG A 71 -8.13 -8.02 21.86
N THR A 72 -8.95 -8.90 21.34
CA THR A 72 -10.41 -8.72 21.25
C THR A 72 -11.13 -10.02 21.60
N ASP A 73 -12.26 -9.93 22.27
CA ASP A 73 -13.12 -11.09 22.55
C ASP A 73 -14.06 -11.42 21.38
N ARG A 74 -14.07 -10.55 20.36
CA ARG A 74 -14.88 -10.78 19.17
C ARG A 74 -14.29 -11.92 18.35
N PRO A 75 -15.07 -12.99 18.04
CA PRO A 75 -14.65 -13.98 17.08
C PRO A 75 -14.39 -13.30 15.74
N GLU A 76 -13.61 -13.94 14.89
CA GLU A 76 -13.38 -13.40 13.54
C GLU A 76 -14.75 -13.29 12.86
N GLU A 77 -15.28 -12.06 12.81
CA GLU A 77 -16.40 -11.84 11.92
C GLU A 77 -15.96 -12.35 10.56
N ARG A 78 -16.71 -13.33 10.01
CA ARG A 78 -16.57 -13.65 8.60
C ARG A 78 -16.49 -12.30 7.91
N ARG A 79 -15.38 -12.02 7.22
CA ARG A 79 -15.24 -10.77 6.44
C ARG A 79 -16.57 -10.57 5.76
N ALA A 80 -17.26 -9.47 6.07
CA ALA A 80 -18.48 -9.14 5.35
C ALA A 80 -18.15 -9.31 3.87
N VAL A 81 -19.01 -10.05 3.16
CA VAL A 81 -18.80 -10.24 1.72
C VAL A 81 -18.54 -8.86 1.15
N PRO A 82 -17.37 -8.61 0.55
CA PRO A 82 -17.04 -7.27 0.10
C PRO A 82 -18.12 -6.79 -0.86
N ASP A 83 -18.58 -5.55 -0.69
CA ASP A 83 -19.49 -4.95 -1.65
C ASP A 83 -18.77 -4.82 -2.99
N THR A 84 -19.24 -5.56 -3.98
CA THR A 84 -18.71 -5.55 -5.35
C THR A 84 -19.65 -4.81 -6.31
N THR A 85 -20.61 -4.06 -5.77
CA THR A 85 -21.55 -3.28 -6.57
C THR A 85 -20.89 -1.98 -7.04
N PHE A 86 -20.79 -1.82 -8.34
CA PHE A 86 -20.28 -0.58 -8.93
C PHE A 86 -21.34 0.52 -8.95
N SER A 87 -20.98 1.72 -8.54
CA SER A 87 -21.81 2.89 -8.76
C SER A 87 -21.86 3.27 -10.25
N PRO A 88 -22.96 3.90 -10.70
CA PRO A 88 -22.96 4.58 -12.00
C PRO A 88 -21.85 5.62 -12.04
N VAL A 89 -21.09 5.66 -13.12
CA VAL A 89 -19.95 6.58 -13.29
C VAL A 89 -20.12 7.36 -14.58
N ASP A 90 -19.61 8.60 -14.59
CA ASP A 90 -19.65 9.46 -15.78
C ASP A 90 -18.61 9.00 -16.81
N ALA A 91 -18.96 9.09 -18.09
CA ALA A 91 -18.05 8.77 -19.19
C ALA A 91 -16.83 9.72 -19.17
N GLY A 92 -15.63 9.15 -19.32
CA GLY A 92 -14.36 9.88 -19.29
C GLY A 92 -13.85 10.21 -17.88
N SER A 93 -14.61 9.85 -16.82
CA SER A 93 -14.19 10.08 -15.44
C SER A 93 -13.04 9.14 -15.02
N PRO A 94 -12.26 9.52 -13.99
CA PRO A 94 -11.29 8.61 -13.37
C PRO A 94 -11.93 7.31 -12.86
N GLU A 95 -13.13 7.39 -12.31
CA GLU A 95 -13.92 6.27 -11.79
C GLU A 95 -14.30 5.28 -12.90
N GLU A 96 -14.62 5.76 -14.11
CA GLU A 96 -14.91 4.88 -15.25
C GLU A 96 -13.75 3.93 -15.54
N ARG A 97 -12.51 4.43 -15.51
CA ARG A 97 -11.32 3.59 -15.71
C ARG A 97 -11.19 2.51 -14.64
N ILE A 98 -11.43 2.88 -13.39
CA ILE A 98 -11.40 1.95 -12.25
C ILE A 98 -12.47 0.87 -12.42
N VAL A 99 -13.70 1.27 -12.76
CA VAL A 99 -14.83 0.35 -12.98
C VAL A 99 -14.57 -0.57 -14.18
N ALA A 100 -14.03 -0.04 -15.28
CA ALA A 100 -13.70 -0.83 -16.48
C ALA A 100 -12.71 -1.94 -16.15
N VAL A 101 -11.67 -1.63 -15.37
CA VAL A 101 -10.68 -2.61 -14.92
C VAL A 101 -11.29 -3.60 -13.93
N GLY A 102 -12.07 -3.15 -12.95
CA GLY A 102 -12.73 -4.03 -11.99
C GLY A 102 -13.69 -5.03 -12.66
N LYS A 103 -14.40 -4.60 -13.69
CA LYS A 103 -15.31 -5.47 -14.48
C LYS A 103 -14.58 -6.52 -15.31
N ARG A 104 -13.32 -6.32 -15.66
CA ARG A 104 -12.53 -7.34 -16.37
C ARG A 104 -12.07 -8.49 -15.48
N HIS A 105 -12.01 -8.27 -14.17
CA HIS A 105 -11.48 -9.20 -13.19
C HIS A 105 -12.48 -9.48 -12.06
N LEU A 106 -13.73 -9.82 -12.41
CA LEU A 106 -14.81 -10.07 -11.45
C LEU A 106 -14.54 -11.28 -10.54
N GLU A 107 -13.70 -12.19 -10.97
CA GLU A 107 -13.23 -13.34 -10.18
C GLU A 107 -12.33 -12.94 -9.01
N ASP A 108 -11.66 -11.78 -9.10
CA ASP A 108 -10.85 -11.25 -8.02
C ASP A 108 -11.70 -10.35 -7.10
N THR A 109 -12.22 -10.94 -6.03
CA THR A 109 -13.11 -10.27 -5.09
C THR A 109 -12.45 -9.04 -4.42
N GLU A 110 -11.14 -9.09 -4.13
CA GLU A 110 -10.43 -7.99 -3.48
C GLU A 110 -10.25 -6.80 -4.45
N LEU A 111 -9.88 -7.08 -5.69
CA LEU A 111 -9.76 -6.09 -6.74
C LEU A 111 -11.11 -5.46 -7.05
N THR A 112 -12.14 -6.30 -7.23
CA THR A 112 -13.51 -5.86 -7.54
C THR A 112 -14.10 -5.02 -6.41
N ALA A 113 -13.90 -5.41 -5.15
CA ALA A 113 -14.35 -4.63 -3.99
C ALA A 113 -13.63 -3.28 -3.88
N THR A 114 -12.33 -3.25 -4.19
CA THR A 114 -11.58 -1.98 -4.23
C THR A 114 -12.09 -1.06 -5.33
N ALA A 115 -12.32 -1.61 -6.53
CA ALA A 115 -12.88 -0.87 -7.65
C ALA A 115 -14.30 -0.37 -7.35
N ALA A 116 -15.16 -1.20 -6.77
CA ALA A 116 -16.50 -0.81 -6.35
C ALA A 116 -16.46 0.35 -5.34
N ARG A 117 -15.61 0.25 -4.31
CA ARG A 117 -15.44 1.33 -3.32
C ARG A 117 -14.96 2.64 -3.95
N LEU A 118 -14.02 2.59 -4.87
CA LEU A 118 -13.50 3.78 -5.56
C LEU A 118 -14.52 4.35 -6.56
N SER A 119 -15.45 3.53 -7.08
CA SER A 119 -16.52 4.00 -7.99
C SER A 119 -17.52 4.93 -7.33
N HIS A 120 -17.63 4.96 -5.99
CA HIS A 120 -18.51 5.87 -5.25
C HIS A 120 -17.96 7.30 -5.16
N GLY A 121 -16.77 7.54 -5.68
CA GLY A 121 -16.12 8.83 -5.76
C GLY A 121 -14.62 8.73 -5.47
N LEU A 122 -13.81 9.05 -6.45
CA LEU A 122 -12.36 9.03 -6.37
C LEU A 122 -11.81 10.42 -6.06
N ASN A 123 -11.30 10.60 -4.84
CA ASN A 123 -10.63 11.83 -4.45
C ASN A 123 -9.12 11.71 -4.67
N LEU A 124 -8.63 12.20 -5.79
CA LEU A 124 -7.20 12.21 -6.12
C LEU A 124 -6.34 13.11 -5.20
N ARG A 125 -6.95 13.83 -4.25
CA ARG A 125 -6.23 14.55 -3.19
C ARG A 125 -6.07 13.72 -1.91
N SER A 126 -6.76 12.59 -1.81
CA SER A 126 -6.68 11.69 -0.63
C SER A 126 -5.52 10.71 -0.78
N GLY A 127 -4.53 10.78 0.10
CA GLY A 127 -3.39 9.87 0.10
C GLY A 127 -3.79 8.39 0.26
N SER A 128 -4.83 8.09 1.04
CA SER A 128 -5.33 6.72 1.23
C SER A 128 -5.99 6.17 -0.05
N GLN A 129 -6.75 6.99 -0.79
CA GLN A 129 -7.32 6.55 -2.05
C GLN A 129 -6.26 6.40 -3.16
N LEU A 130 -5.20 7.23 -3.17
CA LEU A 130 -4.07 7.01 -4.06
C LEU A 130 -3.32 5.70 -3.73
N GLU A 131 -3.24 5.32 -2.46
CA GLU A 131 -2.70 4.03 -2.04
C GLU A 131 -3.57 2.87 -2.52
N ASP A 132 -4.90 3.00 -2.46
CA ASP A 132 -5.85 2.03 -3.00
C ASP A 132 -5.71 1.88 -4.53
N VAL A 133 -5.61 2.99 -5.26
CA VAL A 133 -5.38 2.99 -6.72
C VAL A 133 -4.06 2.30 -7.07
N PHE A 134 -2.98 2.61 -6.33
CA PHE A 134 -1.70 1.94 -6.53
C PHE A 134 -1.78 0.44 -6.20
N GLY A 135 -2.40 0.08 -5.09
CA GLY A 135 -2.59 -1.33 -4.69
C GLY A 135 -3.38 -2.12 -5.74
N MET A 136 -4.41 -1.52 -6.33
CA MET A 136 -5.16 -2.12 -7.44
C MET A 136 -4.27 -2.35 -8.66
N ALA A 137 -3.49 -1.35 -9.08
CA ALA A 137 -2.57 -1.46 -10.21
C ALA A 137 -1.48 -2.53 -9.97
N GLU A 138 -0.92 -2.56 -8.76
CA GLU A 138 0.08 -3.56 -8.38
C GLU A 138 -0.50 -4.98 -8.38
N ARG A 139 -1.75 -5.16 -7.91
CA ARG A 139 -2.44 -6.45 -7.95
C ARG A 139 -2.69 -6.92 -9.38
N LEU A 140 -3.11 -6.03 -10.27
CA LEU A 140 -3.24 -6.31 -11.71
C LEU A 140 -1.92 -6.79 -12.31
N TYR A 141 -0.82 -6.13 -11.98
CA TYR A 141 0.49 -6.46 -12.50
C TYR A 141 1.05 -7.77 -11.96
N LEU A 142 0.88 -8.04 -10.66
CA LEU A 142 1.47 -9.20 -10.00
C LEU A 142 0.64 -10.48 -10.17
N LEU A 143 -0.69 -10.41 -10.06
CA LEU A 143 -1.57 -11.58 -10.09
C LEU A 143 -2.14 -11.86 -11.47
N HIS A 144 -2.62 -10.82 -12.15
CA HIS A 144 -3.33 -10.97 -13.42
C HIS A 144 -2.43 -10.78 -14.64
N GLU A 145 -1.23 -10.25 -14.45
CA GLU A 145 -0.32 -9.89 -15.55
C GLU A 145 -0.99 -9.00 -16.62
N ASP A 146 -2.04 -8.26 -16.20
CA ASP A 146 -2.78 -7.32 -17.03
C ASP A 146 -2.02 -6.00 -17.13
N THR A 147 -1.07 -5.93 -18.04
CA THR A 147 -0.23 -4.74 -18.27
C THR A 147 -1.05 -3.53 -18.69
N GLU A 148 -2.05 -3.73 -19.58
CA GLU A 148 -2.92 -2.66 -20.06
C GLU A 148 -3.75 -2.05 -18.91
N GLY A 149 -4.43 -2.88 -18.13
CA GLY A 149 -5.19 -2.45 -16.95
C GLY A 149 -4.32 -1.80 -15.89
N THR A 150 -3.10 -2.32 -15.70
CA THR A 150 -2.11 -1.73 -14.81
C THR A 150 -1.77 -0.31 -15.25
N LEU A 151 -1.38 -0.11 -16.52
CA LEU A 151 -1.02 1.21 -17.04
C LEU A 151 -2.21 2.18 -17.05
N ALA A 152 -3.42 1.70 -17.38
CA ALA A 152 -4.63 2.51 -17.32
C ALA A 152 -4.92 3.03 -15.90
N THR A 153 -4.74 2.15 -14.89
CA THR A 153 -4.91 2.50 -13.47
C THR A 153 -3.80 3.43 -12.99
N LEU A 154 -2.53 3.12 -13.32
CA LEU A 154 -1.38 3.97 -12.97
C LEU A 154 -1.45 5.35 -13.62
N GLY A 155 -2.10 5.50 -14.77
CA GLY A 155 -2.34 6.78 -15.43
C GLY A 155 -3.08 7.79 -14.57
N LEU A 156 -3.89 7.34 -13.59
CA LEU A 156 -4.53 8.20 -12.61
C LEU A 156 -3.54 8.81 -11.61
N LEU A 157 -2.45 8.11 -11.31
CA LEU A 157 -1.39 8.56 -10.40
C LEU A 157 -0.32 9.36 -11.15
N THR A 158 0.12 8.82 -12.29
CA THR A 158 1.25 9.39 -13.05
C THR A 158 0.94 10.75 -13.68
N ASN A 159 -0.31 11.18 -13.75
CA ASN A 159 -0.70 12.51 -14.19
C ASN A 159 -0.72 13.56 -13.07
N LEU A 160 -0.57 13.14 -11.80
CA LEU A 160 -0.62 14.06 -10.66
C LEU A 160 0.76 14.70 -10.44
N PRO A 161 0.83 16.05 -10.26
CA PRO A 161 2.08 16.73 -9.99
C PRO A 161 2.51 16.57 -8.53
N TRP A 162 3.79 16.87 -8.27
CA TRP A 162 4.27 17.12 -6.91
C TRP A 162 3.67 18.43 -6.37
N ASP A 163 2.98 18.34 -5.23
CA ASP A 163 2.31 19.46 -4.57
C ASP A 163 2.83 19.75 -3.16
N GLY A 164 3.98 19.17 -2.79
CA GLY A 164 4.56 19.27 -1.46
C GLY A 164 3.97 18.31 -0.43
N ALA A 165 2.95 17.52 -0.77
CA ALA A 165 2.31 16.56 0.13
C ALA A 165 3.03 15.20 0.09
N VAL A 166 4.02 14.98 0.96
CA VAL A 166 4.84 13.75 1.02
C VAL A 166 4.01 12.48 1.15
N GLY A 167 2.88 12.53 1.89
CA GLY A 167 2.00 11.37 2.07
C GLY A 167 1.32 10.91 0.77
N ARG A 168 0.96 11.86 -0.09
CA ARG A 168 0.41 11.58 -1.43
C ARG A 168 1.50 11.14 -2.40
N TRP A 169 2.65 11.80 -2.33
CA TRP A 169 3.77 11.56 -3.23
C TRP A 169 4.27 10.13 -3.20
N LYS A 170 4.21 9.45 -2.06
CA LYS A 170 4.60 8.05 -1.94
C LYS A 170 3.89 7.15 -2.97
N SER A 171 2.58 7.28 -3.11
CA SER A 171 1.79 6.48 -4.06
C SER A 171 2.02 6.92 -5.51
N ILE A 172 2.13 8.24 -5.75
CA ILE A 172 2.44 8.81 -7.06
C ILE A 172 3.82 8.31 -7.54
N GLN A 173 4.82 8.39 -6.68
CA GLN A 173 6.19 7.96 -6.95
C GLN A 173 6.27 6.45 -7.23
N ALA A 174 5.57 5.63 -6.45
CA ALA A 174 5.48 4.19 -6.70
C ALA A 174 4.81 3.90 -8.05
N GLY A 175 3.76 4.64 -8.39
CA GLY A 175 3.09 4.57 -9.69
C GLY A 175 3.99 4.98 -10.86
N LEU A 176 4.73 6.08 -10.73
CA LEU A 176 5.70 6.53 -11.72
C LEU A 176 6.81 5.48 -11.96
N ALA A 177 7.35 4.91 -10.88
CA ALA A 177 8.42 3.91 -10.96
C ALA A 177 7.94 2.62 -11.64
N LEU A 178 6.76 2.11 -11.26
CA LEU A 178 6.18 0.89 -11.85
C LEU A 178 5.80 1.12 -13.31
N ALA A 179 5.13 2.22 -13.65
CA ALA A 179 4.77 2.54 -15.03
C ALA A 179 6.02 2.72 -15.92
N SER A 180 7.06 3.39 -15.40
CA SER A 180 8.33 3.54 -16.12
C SER A 180 8.98 2.19 -16.43
N GLN A 181 8.95 1.24 -15.49
CA GLN A 181 9.48 -0.10 -15.72
C GLN A 181 8.68 -0.86 -16.78
N ILE A 182 7.35 -0.90 -16.63
CA ILE A 182 6.46 -1.58 -17.59
C ILE A 182 6.69 -1.05 -19.00
N LEU A 183 6.67 0.27 -19.17
CA LEU A 183 6.87 0.90 -20.48
C LEU A 183 8.26 0.63 -21.05
N ARG A 184 9.27 0.51 -20.21
CA ARG A 184 10.63 0.12 -20.63
C ARG A 184 10.65 -1.31 -21.14
N ASP A 185 9.98 -2.23 -20.45
CA ASP A 185 9.88 -3.64 -20.86
C ASP A 185 9.10 -3.80 -22.17
N GLU A 186 8.16 -2.90 -22.46
CA GLU A 186 7.42 -2.82 -23.73
C GLU A 186 8.18 -2.08 -24.86
N GLY A 187 9.40 -1.56 -24.59
CA GLY A 187 10.21 -0.83 -25.56
C GLY A 187 9.88 0.66 -25.68
N GLU A 188 8.95 1.18 -24.91
CA GLU A 188 8.53 2.59 -24.88
C GLU A 188 9.51 3.46 -24.06
N HIS A 189 10.79 3.40 -24.43
CA HIS A 189 11.90 3.98 -23.67
C HIS A 189 11.78 5.49 -23.46
N ILE A 190 11.23 6.24 -24.45
CA ILE A 190 11.09 7.70 -24.34
C ILE A 190 10.04 8.06 -23.28
N VAL A 191 8.90 7.36 -23.27
CA VAL A 191 7.82 7.59 -22.30
C VAL A 191 8.31 7.17 -20.91
N ALA A 192 8.95 6.02 -20.81
CA ALA A 192 9.56 5.53 -19.56
C ALA A 192 10.55 6.54 -18.97
N ALA A 193 11.44 7.12 -19.80
CA ALA A 193 12.39 8.13 -19.36
C ALA A 193 11.72 9.42 -18.89
N ASN A 194 10.62 9.84 -19.52
CA ASN A 194 9.85 11.01 -19.09
C ASN A 194 9.19 10.78 -17.72
N LEU A 195 8.65 9.60 -17.46
CA LEU A 195 8.14 9.24 -16.12
C LEU A 195 9.27 9.20 -15.08
N GLY A 196 10.43 8.67 -15.46
CA GLY A 196 11.63 8.67 -14.61
C GLY A 196 12.08 10.08 -14.21
N LYS A 197 12.05 11.04 -15.14
CA LYS A 197 12.36 12.46 -14.83
C LYS A 197 11.41 13.02 -13.76
N ARG A 198 10.16 12.63 -13.78
CA ARG A 198 9.16 13.09 -12.82
C ARG A 198 9.41 12.58 -11.40
N LEU A 199 10.11 11.47 -11.22
CA LEU A 199 10.56 11.01 -9.90
C LEU A 199 11.44 12.04 -9.19
N HIS A 200 12.03 12.99 -9.92
CA HIS A 200 12.86 14.08 -9.38
C HIS A 200 12.06 15.32 -9.00
N GLU A 201 10.76 15.41 -9.27
CA GLU A 201 9.95 16.59 -8.94
C GLU A 201 9.99 16.95 -7.44
N ALA A 202 10.11 15.94 -6.57
CA ALA A 202 10.24 16.14 -5.12
C ALA A 202 11.67 16.39 -4.65
N ASP A 203 12.66 16.45 -5.54
CA ASP A 203 14.06 16.69 -5.16
C ASP A 203 14.33 18.16 -4.85
N GLU A 204 13.46 19.06 -5.26
CA GLU A 204 13.51 20.46 -4.83
C GLU A 204 13.27 20.50 -3.32
N VAL A 205 14.36 20.85 -2.59
CA VAL A 205 14.30 20.98 -1.14
C VAL A 205 13.45 22.21 -0.81
N PRO A 206 12.31 22.06 -0.13
CA PRO A 206 11.50 23.19 0.26
C PRO A 206 12.30 24.18 1.11
N SER A 207 12.03 25.47 0.95
CA SER A 207 12.67 26.52 1.75
C SER A 207 12.32 26.46 3.24
N GLU A 208 11.24 25.75 3.58
CA GLU A 208 10.80 25.58 4.98
C GLU A 208 11.57 24.39 5.62
N PRO A 209 12.32 24.64 6.74
CA PRO A 209 13.22 23.65 7.33
C PRO A 209 12.58 22.33 7.74
N GLY A 210 11.35 22.33 8.27
CA GLY A 210 10.66 21.11 8.68
C GLY A 210 10.23 20.24 7.51
N ARG A 211 9.85 20.86 6.38
CA ARG A 211 9.57 20.14 5.14
C ARG A 211 10.85 19.61 4.50
N ALA A 212 11.91 20.42 4.50
CA ALA A 212 13.22 20.01 4.01
C ALA A 212 13.73 18.76 4.74
N ALA A 213 13.66 18.75 6.07
CA ALA A 213 14.06 17.60 6.87
C ALA A 213 13.27 16.33 6.52
N ARG A 214 11.97 16.43 6.33
CA ARG A 214 11.12 15.29 5.95
C ARG A 214 11.44 14.76 4.54
N VAL A 215 11.65 15.65 3.58
CA VAL A 215 12.05 15.28 2.22
C VAL A 215 13.40 14.56 2.23
N LEU A 216 14.38 15.09 2.98
CA LEU A 216 15.68 14.47 3.14
C LEU A 216 15.59 13.11 3.84
N GLU A 217 14.75 12.96 4.87
CA GLU A 217 14.56 11.67 5.55
C GLU A 217 13.96 10.61 4.61
N VAL A 218 12.95 10.99 3.83
CA VAL A 218 12.35 10.10 2.82
C VAL A 218 13.37 9.71 1.77
N ARG A 219 14.12 10.68 1.26
CA ARG A 219 15.18 10.47 0.27
C ARG A 219 16.28 9.55 0.80
N GLN A 220 16.74 9.76 2.04
CA GLN A 220 17.75 8.91 2.68
C GLN A 220 17.28 7.45 2.77
N ARG A 221 16.01 7.22 3.10
CA ARG A 221 15.43 5.88 3.14
C ARG A 221 15.38 5.23 1.77
N GLN A 222 15.11 6.01 0.73
CA GLN A 222 15.02 5.54 -0.65
C GLN A 222 16.38 5.24 -1.28
N LEU A 223 17.44 5.91 -0.81
CA LEU A 223 18.82 5.66 -1.23
C LEU A 223 19.48 4.49 -0.49
N ASN A 224 18.84 3.98 0.58
CA ASN A 224 19.34 2.81 1.27
C ASN A 224 19.37 1.62 0.31
N GLU A 225 20.52 0.91 0.33
CA GLU A 225 20.77 -0.19 -0.58
C GLU A 225 19.72 -1.30 -0.46
N PRO A 226 19.41 -2.00 -1.58
CA PRO A 226 18.48 -3.14 -1.59
C PRO A 226 18.84 -4.26 -0.60
N GLN A 227 20.10 -4.36 -0.20
CA GLN A 227 20.61 -5.32 0.79
C GLN A 227 19.94 -5.19 2.16
N LEU A 228 19.41 -4.01 2.49
CA LEU A 228 18.69 -3.80 3.75
C LEU A 228 17.57 -4.82 3.96
N TYR A 229 16.92 -5.24 2.88
CA TYR A 229 15.78 -6.16 2.92
C TYR A 229 16.21 -7.64 2.92
N ASP A 230 17.43 -7.97 2.52
CA ASP A 230 17.92 -9.35 2.41
C ASP A 230 17.87 -10.09 3.76
N ARG A 231 18.25 -9.39 4.82
CA ARG A 231 18.21 -9.92 6.20
C ARG A 231 16.78 -10.27 6.64
N GLU A 232 15.82 -9.37 6.36
CA GLU A 232 14.44 -9.56 6.79
C GLU A 232 13.74 -10.62 5.94
N ILE A 233 14.04 -10.68 4.64
CA ILE A 233 13.58 -11.76 3.75
C ILE A 233 14.12 -13.11 4.23
N SER A 234 15.43 -13.20 4.57
CA SER A 234 16.03 -14.42 5.08
C SER A 234 15.37 -14.88 6.39
N ARG A 235 15.03 -13.97 7.29
CA ARG A 235 14.29 -14.28 8.52
C ARG A 235 12.90 -14.83 8.24
N ALA A 236 12.17 -14.22 7.31
CA ALA A 236 10.84 -14.66 6.92
C ALA A 236 10.87 -16.06 6.32
N LEU A 237 11.86 -16.35 5.45
CA LEU A 237 12.09 -17.66 4.87
C LEU A 237 12.39 -18.72 5.95
N GLN A 238 13.26 -18.41 6.90
CA GLN A 238 13.58 -19.32 8.02
C GLN A 238 12.36 -19.59 8.90
N ALA A 239 11.52 -18.59 9.12
CA ALA A 239 10.28 -18.70 9.87
C ALA A 239 9.13 -19.35 9.08
N ARG A 240 9.30 -19.61 7.78
CA ARG A 240 8.25 -20.04 6.85
C ARG A 240 7.02 -19.12 6.85
N ASP A 241 7.25 -17.82 7.05
CA ASP A 241 6.22 -16.78 7.04
C ASP A 241 6.14 -16.15 5.64
N ALA A 242 5.30 -16.74 4.78
CA ALA A 242 5.13 -16.30 3.41
C ALA A 242 4.56 -14.87 3.31
N GLU A 243 3.72 -14.44 4.28
CA GLU A 243 3.18 -13.08 4.29
C GLU A 243 4.27 -12.05 4.62
N ALA A 244 5.13 -12.34 5.60
CA ALA A 244 6.27 -11.50 5.91
C ALA A 244 7.27 -11.46 4.74
N GLU A 245 7.56 -12.62 4.13
CA GLU A 245 8.43 -12.71 2.95
C GLU A 245 7.89 -11.84 1.83
N TYR A 246 6.60 -11.98 1.47
CA TYR A 246 5.95 -11.19 0.43
C TYR A 246 6.06 -9.68 0.70
N ARG A 247 5.77 -9.24 1.94
CA ARG A 247 5.86 -7.82 2.32
C ARG A 247 7.27 -7.24 2.16
N TRP A 248 8.30 -7.98 2.58
CA TRP A 248 9.67 -7.52 2.47
C TRP A 248 10.18 -7.52 1.02
N ARG A 249 9.82 -8.54 0.24
CA ARG A 249 10.14 -8.58 -1.19
C ARG A 249 9.44 -7.46 -1.97
N ARG A 250 8.17 -7.19 -1.67
CA ARG A 250 7.43 -6.07 -2.25
C ARG A 250 8.12 -4.73 -1.95
N ALA A 251 8.57 -4.52 -0.72
CA ALA A 251 9.33 -3.32 -0.35
C ALA A 251 10.65 -3.23 -1.11
N ARG A 252 11.38 -4.34 -1.26
CA ARG A 252 12.62 -4.41 -2.06
C ARG A 252 12.34 -4.14 -3.54
N PHE A 253 11.31 -4.74 -4.10
CA PHE A 253 10.92 -4.52 -5.49
C PHE A 253 10.61 -3.05 -5.77
N ALA A 254 9.80 -2.42 -4.92
CA ALA A 254 9.51 -0.99 -5.04
C ALA A 254 10.79 -0.13 -5.01
N GLN A 255 11.75 -0.49 -4.16
CA GLN A 255 13.05 0.21 -4.11
C GLN A 255 13.88 0.00 -5.37
N LEU A 256 13.92 -1.21 -5.93
CA LEU A 256 14.61 -1.50 -7.18
C LEU A 256 14.01 -0.71 -8.36
N LEU A 257 12.67 -0.68 -8.45
CA LEU A 257 11.96 0.11 -9.47
C LEU A 257 12.26 1.60 -9.36
N TYR A 258 12.29 2.10 -8.12
CA TYR A 258 12.63 3.49 -7.84
C TYR A 258 14.05 3.84 -8.30
N LEU A 259 15.03 3.02 -7.93
CA LEU A 259 16.42 3.21 -8.37
C LEU A 259 16.52 3.20 -9.90
N ARG A 260 15.86 2.25 -10.55
CA ARG A 260 15.87 2.13 -12.01
C ARG A 260 15.23 3.34 -12.69
N GLY A 261 14.09 3.80 -12.17
CA GLY A 261 13.37 4.98 -12.68
C GLY A 261 14.18 6.27 -12.53
N ARG A 262 14.99 6.40 -11.49
CA ARG A 262 15.83 7.57 -11.20
C ARG A 262 17.16 7.60 -11.95
N GLY A 263 17.46 6.63 -12.79
CA GLY A 263 18.69 6.60 -13.59
C GLY A 263 19.73 5.61 -13.12
N GLY A 264 19.39 4.72 -12.18
CA GLY A 264 20.23 3.62 -11.76
C GLY A 264 20.66 3.69 -10.28
N SER A 265 21.61 2.84 -9.92
CA SER A 265 22.16 2.69 -8.58
C SER A 265 23.66 3.06 -8.60
N GLU A 266 24.16 3.60 -7.50
CA GLU A 266 25.61 3.86 -7.36
C GLU A 266 26.45 2.57 -7.22
N THR A 267 25.79 1.46 -6.80
CA THR A 267 26.47 0.21 -6.46
C THR A 267 26.13 -0.95 -7.39
N LEU A 268 25.09 -0.83 -8.20
CA LEU A 268 24.65 -1.84 -9.16
C LEU A 268 24.76 -1.30 -10.58
N THR A 269 25.26 -2.13 -11.49
CA THR A 269 25.16 -1.83 -12.93
C THR A 269 23.68 -1.91 -13.37
N ASP A 270 23.35 -1.25 -14.48
CA ASP A 270 22.00 -1.31 -15.06
C ASP A 270 21.55 -2.74 -15.32
N ALA A 271 22.45 -3.58 -15.85
CA ALA A 271 22.16 -5.00 -16.12
C ALA A 271 21.90 -5.81 -14.84
N ASP A 272 22.68 -5.55 -13.77
CA ASP A 272 22.44 -6.18 -12.47
C ASP A 272 21.11 -5.74 -11.87
N LEU A 273 20.79 -4.45 -11.99
CA LEU A 273 19.53 -3.88 -11.49
C LEU A 273 18.34 -4.50 -12.24
N ASP A 274 18.36 -4.54 -13.57
CA ASP A 274 17.32 -5.14 -14.39
C ASP A 274 17.17 -6.65 -14.09
N SER A 275 18.28 -7.37 -13.92
CA SER A 275 18.26 -8.80 -13.49
C SER A 275 17.64 -9.01 -12.12
N ARG A 276 17.92 -8.11 -11.17
CA ARG A 276 17.31 -8.18 -9.82
C ARG A 276 15.82 -7.86 -9.85
N ILE A 277 15.41 -6.87 -10.63
CA ILE A 277 13.99 -6.52 -10.84
C ILE A 277 13.23 -7.72 -11.40
N ALA A 278 13.73 -8.33 -12.47
CA ALA A 278 13.08 -9.48 -13.12
C ALA A 278 12.95 -10.68 -12.15
N ARG A 279 14.02 -10.98 -11.39
CA ARG A 279 14.01 -12.07 -10.41
C ARG A 279 13.02 -11.81 -9.28
N GLU A 280 12.99 -10.59 -8.76
CA GLU A 280 12.11 -10.21 -7.67
C GLU A 280 10.64 -10.25 -8.11
N LEU A 281 10.34 -9.76 -9.31
CA LEU A 281 9.01 -9.82 -9.93
C LEU A 281 8.52 -11.27 -10.06
N GLY A 282 9.36 -12.18 -10.58
CA GLY A 282 9.00 -13.59 -10.71
C GLY A 282 8.68 -14.24 -9.36
N THR A 283 9.48 -13.93 -8.33
CA THR A 283 9.25 -14.44 -6.97
C THR A 283 7.98 -13.87 -6.35
N LEU A 284 7.74 -12.56 -6.51
CA LEU A 284 6.54 -11.90 -6.00
C LEU A 284 5.27 -12.44 -6.63
N ARG A 285 5.26 -12.69 -7.93
CA ARG A 285 4.13 -13.31 -8.63
C ARG A 285 3.80 -14.69 -8.09
N GLY A 286 4.82 -15.52 -7.84
CA GLY A 286 4.63 -16.82 -7.22
C GLY A 286 4.03 -16.72 -5.83
N LEU A 287 4.62 -15.91 -4.95
CA LEU A 287 4.13 -15.70 -3.58
C LEU A 287 2.71 -15.10 -3.55
N ALA A 288 2.42 -14.14 -4.43
CA ALA A 288 1.11 -13.53 -4.51
C ALA A 288 0.02 -14.56 -4.84
N ARG A 289 0.25 -15.42 -5.86
CA ARG A 289 -0.68 -16.50 -6.23
C ARG A 289 -0.87 -17.51 -5.10
N ASP A 290 0.20 -17.89 -4.40
CA ASP A 290 0.12 -18.83 -3.28
C ASP A 290 -0.67 -18.27 -2.10
N LEU A 291 -0.51 -16.98 -1.81
CA LEU A 291 -1.23 -16.29 -0.75
C LEU A 291 -2.71 -16.09 -1.11
N ASP A 292 -2.99 -15.73 -2.35
CA ASP A 292 -4.36 -15.56 -2.85
C ASP A 292 -5.12 -16.89 -2.81
N ALA A 293 -4.53 -17.98 -3.29
CA ALA A 293 -5.10 -19.33 -3.24
C ALA A 293 -5.39 -19.78 -1.79
N LYS A 294 -4.49 -19.48 -0.83
CA LYS A 294 -4.71 -19.79 0.59
C LYS A 294 -5.86 -18.97 1.19
N THR A 295 -6.03 -17.73 0.75
CA THR A 295 -7.12 -16.87 1.20
C THR A 295 -8.45 -17.38 0.65
N ALA A 296 -8.52 -17.74 -0.63
CA ALA A 296 -9.70 -18.33 -1.26
C ALA A 296 -10.11 -19.66 -0.61
N ALA A 297 -9.15 -20.50 -0.25
CA ALA A 297 -9.42 -21.79 0.42
C ALA A 297 -9.93 -21.66 1.88
N ARG A 298 -9.82 -20.47 2.49
CA ARG A 298 -10.28 -20.17 3.86
C ARG A 298 -11.62 -19.43 3.90
N SER A 299 -12.08 -18.92 2.76
CA SER A 299 -13.36 -18.21 2.59
C SER A 299 -14.49 -19.20 2.32
#